data_387de02b29e4f87eba307ebeba304a37
#
_entry.id   387de02b29e4f87eba307ebeba304a37
#
_cell.length_a   1.000
_cell.length_b   1.000
_cell.length_c   1.000
_cell.angle_alpha   90.00
_cell.angle_beta   90.00
_cell.angle_gamma   90.00
#
_symmetry.space_group_name_H-M   'P 1'
#
loop_
_entity.id
_entity.type
_entity.pdbx_description
1 polymer ?
#
loop_
_entity_poly.entity_id
_entity_poly.type
_entity_poly.pdbx_seq_one_letter_code
_entity_poly.pdbx_strand_id
1 'polypeptide(L)'
;MKKDANKPQEANNKEIISAKPRREKKQRDYGKLLRYGGFSIALIIIVTIVTVCVNIICSLVEKNAGLKADLTPEKLYTLSELSNDVIGRIDEKLVIYSFADDNSQSTIVEKTLERYTAANNQIEVKVEDPATNPALLRKFSTSSATVSDGTLVVTNAAEDKFRVITYSDYYRTTDEGVEYVVLEPRLTNALLFMIDEEPTTVYLLSGHGEQTDDPDNASAVQNITDSLEGANFQVEKLNLITDGSNLQKGDVLMVVGPSSDLSEDEFNTLQAFLKNHGKLVMFFDPSVQEDLTYFKALLDYYMIKVGSDVVYEQDSSMRTELSGVELVPELSSHDITDPLIEGAVNVYVHEALSLDYYAPSSDSNEQADLLITSESSLSVPIEDYLNGSYSNQLDSYLAEPRCVGMALSVHDPNSIAGDAYTRIVVFGSSEIIMGARQNSEGNQSLMVNSVSWVENKLDSLSITAKAIADYSFVISDLASVRAVVIIVIVVLPVIILGTGFIIYRRRKNL
;
A
#
# COMPACT_ATOMS: atom_id res chain seq x y z
N MET A 1 -80.74 -23.25 85.75
CA MET A 1 -82.04 -22.59 85.73
C MET A 1 -82.46 -22.39 84.29
N LYS A 2 -83.47 -23.13 83.90
CA LYS A 2 -84.68 -22.69 83.22
C LYS A 2 -84.45 -21.92 81.91
N LYS A 3 -85.00 -22.19 80.77
CA LYS A 3 -86.15 -23.03 80.35
C LYS A 3 -86.26 -22.77 78.82
N ASP A 4 -86.55 -23.80 78.13
CA ASP A 4 -87.69 -24.06 77.22
C ASP A 4 -87.78 -23.18 75.97
N ALA A 5 -87.66 -23.83 74.81
CA ALA A 5 -88.72 -24.49 74.04
C ALA A 5 -89.45 -23.51 73.13
N ASN A 6 -89.39 -23.71 71.82
CA ASN A 6 -90.53 -24.20 71.07
C ASN A 6 -90.22 -24.32 69.55
N LYS A 7 -90.60 -25.49 69.03
CA LYS A 7 -90.84 -25.69 67.57
C LYS A 7 -92.27 -25.16 67.27
N PRO A 8 -92.57 -24.79 66.05
CA PRO A 8 -93.07 -25.82 65.10
C PRO A 8 -92.85 -25.49 63.59
N GLN A 9 -92.83 -26.56 62.88
CA GLN A 9 -93.55 -26.89 61.59
C GLN A 9 -93.12 -26.17 60.26
N GLU A 10 -92.64 -26.98 59.40
CA GLU A 10 -92.99 -27.31 58.02
C GLU A 10 -93.70 -26.27 57.16
N ALA A 11 -93.00 -25.88 56.05
CA ALA A 11 -93.69 -25.70 54.76
C ALA A 11 -92.74 -26.03 53.63
N ASN A 12 -93.11 -27.01 52.92
CA ASN A 12 -92.55 -27.59 51.70
C ASN A 12 -92.49 -26.53 50.61
N ASN A 13 -91.29 -26.21 50.05
CA ASN A 13 -91.25 -25.52 48.79
C ASN A 13 -90.14 -26.11 47.93
N LYS A 14 -90.51 -26.74 46.81
CA LYS A 14 -89.64 -27.33 45.78
C LYS A 14 -88.73 -26.27 45.18
N GLU A 15 -87.47 -26.39 45.44
CA GLU A 15 -86.44 -25.63 44.70
C GLU A 15 -86.32 -26.19 43.30
N ILE A 16 -86.54 -25.30 42.31
CA ILE A 16 -86.32 -25.51 40.91
C ILE A 16 -84.83 -25.44 40.70
N ILE A 17 -84.16 -26.56 40.39
CA ILE A 17 -82.76 -26.63 40.01
C ILE A 17 -82.60 -25.92 38.67
N SER A 18 -82.05 -24.68 38.68
CA SER A 18 -81.59 -23.94 37.52
C SER A 18 -80.41 -24.69 36.87
N ALA A 19 -80.66 -25.32 35.74
CA ALA A 19 -79.66 -25.93 34.93
C ALA A 19 -78.67 -24.85 34.39
N LYS A 20 -77.39 -24.95 34.74
CA LYS A 20 -76.33 -24.15 34.15
C LYS A 20 -76.34 -24.30 32.60
N PRO A 21 -76.26 -23.20 31.83
CA PRO A 21 -76.26 -23.27 30.38
C PRO A 21 -75.02 -24.07 29.90
N ARG A 22 -75.27 -25.10 29.13
CA ARG A 22 -74.28 -25.95 28.45
C ARG A 22 -73.51 -25.04 27.50
N ARG A 23 -72.21 -24.79 27.80
CA ARG A 23 -71.29 -24.10 26.87
C ARG A 23 -71.26 -24.89 25.56
N GLU A 24 -71.91 -24.36 24.53
CA GLU A 24 -71.72 -24.84 23.16
C GLU A 24 -70.26 -24.82 22.82
N LYS A 25 -69.66 -25.95 22.51
CA LYS A 25 -68.32 -26.05 21.89
C LYS A 25 -68.43 -25.37 20.52
N LYS A 26 -67.98 -24.13 20.45
CA LYS A 26 -67.74 -23.45 19.16
C LYS A 26 -67.00 -24.42 18.24
N GLN A 27 -67.67 -24.99 17.25
CA GLN A 27 -67.04 -25.80 16.22
C GLN A 27 -65.91 -24.96 15.61
N ARG A 28 -64.65 -25.41 15.81
CA ARG A 28 -63.51 -24.79 15.17
C ARG A 28 -63.71 -24.96 13.69
N ASP A 29 -63.87 -23.85 12.98
CA ASP A 29 -63.95 -23.80 11.52
C ASP A 29 -62.62 -24.14 10.92
N TYR A 30 -62.38 -25.44 10.80
CA TYR A 30 -61.11 -25.98 10.23
C TYR A 30 -60.87 -25.52 8.80
N GLY A 31 -61.92 -25.11 8.06
CA GLY A 31 -61.82 -24.53 6.73
C GLY A 31 -61.13 -23.18 6.71
N LYS A 32 -61.42 -22.30 7.71
CA LYS A 32 -60.71 -21.02 7.86
C LYS A 32 -59.29 -21.20 8.36
N LEU A 33 -59.05 -22.14 9.28
CA LEU A 33 -57.71 -22.43 9.80
C LEU A 33 -56.78 -23.00 8.73
N LEU A 34 -57.30 -23.92 7.87
CA LEU A 34 -56.56 -24.45 6.71
C LEU A 34 -56.29 -23.40 5.64
N ARG A 35 -57.25 -22.50 5.38
CA ARG A 35 -57.10 -21.46 4.36
C ARG A 35 -56.09 -20.39 4.74
N TYR A 36 -56.01 -19.95 5.98
CA TYR A 36 -55.06 -18.94 6.46
C TYR A 36 -53.72 -19.55 6.87
N GLY A 37 -53.72 -20.75 7.46
CA GLY A 37 -52.49 -21.48 7.78
C GLY A 37 -51.79 -21.97 6.51
N GLY A 38 -52.53 -22.50 5.54
CA GLY A 38 -52.00 -22.91 4.25
C GLY A 38 -51.37 -21.76 3.46
N PHE A 39 -51.99 -20.56 3.49
CA PHE A 39 -51.43 -19.37 2.85
C PHE A 39 -50.12 -18.91 3.50
N SER A 40 -50.01 -18.96 4.84
CA SER A 40 -48.80 -18.64 5.57
C SER A 40 -47.65 -19.63 5.27
N ILE A 41 -47.98 -20.91 5.21
CA ILE A 41 -46.98 -21.96 4.84
C ILE A 41 -46.55 -21.78 3.38
N ALA A 42 -47.47 -21.52 2.46
CA ALA A 42 -47.14 -21.26 1.06
C ALA A 42 -46.25 -20.02 0.90
N LEU A 43 -46.49 -18.93 1.67
CA LEU A 43 -45.65 -17.73 1.68
C LEU A 43 -44.24 -18.03 2.20
N ILE A 44 -44.11 -18.81 3.27
CA ILE A 44 -42.79 -19.22 3.81
C ILE A 44 -42.02 -20.04 2.77
N ILE A 45 -42.68 -20.98 2.10
CA ILE A 45 -42.08 -21.79 1.05
C ILE A 45 -41.60 -20.90 -0.11
N ILE A 46 -42.42 -19.96 -0.55
CA ILE A 46 -42.08 -19.03 -1.63
C ILE A 46 -40.85 -18.16 -1.24
N VAL A 47 -40.86 -17.59 -0.03
CA VAL A 47 -39.72 -16.80 0.46
C VAL A 47 -38.45 -17.65 0.53
N THR A 48 -38.54 -18.89 1.04
CA THR A 48 -37.41 -19.80 1.09
C THR A 48 -36.88 -20.12 -0.31
N ILE A 49 -37.77 -20.42 -1.27
CA ILE A 49 -37.38 -20.68 -2.66
C ILE A 49 -36.71 -19.45 -3.27
N VAL A 50 -37.28 -18.26 -3.09
CA VAL A 50 -36.68 -17.00 -3.59
C VAL A 50 -35.30 -16.77 -2.98
N THR A 51 -35.12 -16.97 -1.67
CA THR A 51 -33.85 -16.84 -0.99
C THR A 51 -32.80 -17.83 -1.57
N VAL A 52 -33.21 -19.09 -1.77
CA VAL A 52 -32.32 -20.11 -2.37
C VAL A 52 -31.99 -19.74 -3.82
N CYS A 53 -32.96 -19.30 -4.62
CA CYS A 53 -32.71 -18.85 -5.98
C CYS A 53 -31.78 -17.64 -6.05
N VAL A 54 -31.95 -16.65 -5.18
CA VAL A 54 -31.04 -15.49 -5.07
C VAL A 54 -29.64 -15.95 -4.72
N ASN A 55 -29.46 -16.84 -3.74
CA ASN A 55 -28.14 -17.38 -3.39
C ASN A 55 -27.51 -18.14 -4.57
N ILE A 56 -28.28 -18.96 -5.29
CA ILE A 56 -27.78 -19.68 -6.48
C ILE A 56 -27.39 -18.67 -7.58
N ILE A 57 -28.20 -17.66 -7.84
CA ILE A 57 -27.90 -16.62 -8.84
C ILE A 57 -26.64 -15.86 -8.42
N CYS A 58 -26.52 -15.45 -7.15
CA CYS A 58 -25.31 -14.79 -6.64
C CYS A 58 -24.08 -15.68 -6.82
N SER A 59 -24.15 -16.97 -6.46
CA SER A 59 -23.05 -17.92 -6.67
C SER A 59 -22.69 -18.15 -8.15
N LEU A 60 -23.68 -18.16 -9.05
CA LEU A 60 -23.43 -18.30 -10.48
C LEU A 60 -22.84 -17.02 -11.08
N VAL A 61 -23.27 -15.85 -10.63
CA VAL A 61 -22.71 -14.55 -11.02
C VAL A 61 -21.28 -14.44 -10.50
N GLU A 62 -21.02 -14.84 -9.26
CA GLU A 62 -19.67 -14.90 -8.68
C GLU A 62 -18.74 -15.80 -9.52
N LYS A 63 -19.20 -17.00 -9.89
CA LYS A 63 -18.40 -17.98 -10.67
C LYS A 63 -18.18 -17.56 -12.14
N ASN A 64 -19.15 -16.96 -12.78
CA ASN A 64 -19.11 -16.72 -14.23
C ASN A 64 -18.72 -15.29 -14.61
N ALA A 65 -18.91 -14.32 -13.72
CA ALA A 65 -18.62 -12.91 -13.98
C ALA A 65 -17.44 -12.36 -13.16
N GLY A 66 -16.86 -13.17 -12.27
CA GLY A 66 -15.74 -12.74 -11.42
C GLY A 66 -16.08 -11.55 -10.49
N LEU A 67 -17.35 -11.24 -10.33
CA LEU A 67 -17.83 -10.11 -9.52
C LEU A 67 -17.76 -10.44 -8.03
N LYS A 68 -16.53 -10.56 -7.50
CA LYS A 68 -16.29 -10.55 -6.06
C LYS A 68 -16.12 -9.10 -5.64
N ALA A 69 -17.07 -8.54 -4.92
CA ALA A 69 -16.90 -7.23 -4.30
C ALA A 69 -15.91 -7.36 -3.15
N ASP A 70 -14.81 -6.66 -3.24
CA ASP A 70 -13.88 -6.49 -2.13
C ASP A 70 -14.50 -5.50 -1.15
N LEU A 71 -14.86 -5.99 0.04
CA LEU A 71 -15.49 -5.20 1.11
C LEU A 71 -14.47 -4.76 2.16
N THR A 72 -13.18 -5.07 1.97
CA THR A 72 -12.13 -4.54 2.84
C THR A 72 -11.99 -3.04 2.56
N PRO A 73 -11.91 -2.18 3.60
CA PRO A 73 -11.73 -0.74 3.41
C PRO A 73 -10.51 -0.39 2.56
N GLU A 74 -9.41 -1.11 2.75
CA GLU A 74 -8.15 -0.96 2.03
C GLU A 74 -8.11 -1.69 0.68
N LYS A 75 -9.23 -2.32 0.27
CA LYS A 75 -9.33 -3.09 -0.99
C LYS A 75 -8.20 -4.12 -1.14
N LEU A 76 -7.92 -4.88 -0.08
CA LEU A 76 -6.81 -5.84 0.01
C LEU A 76 -6.78 -6.85 -1.14
N TYR A 77 -7.95 -7.17 -1.69
CA TYR A 77 -8.12 -8.17 -2.76
C TYR A 77 -8.46 -7.56 -4.13
N THR A 78 -8.41 -6.24 -4.27
CA THR A 78 -8.62 -5.56 -5.56
C THR A 78 -7.27 -5.20 -6.16
N LEU A 79 -7.01 -5.62 -7.39
CA LEU A 79 -5.77 -5.25 -8.08
C LEU A 79 -5.77 -3.76 -8.42
N SER A 80 -4.60 -3.14 -8.30
CA SER A 80 -4.36 -1.77 -8.73
C SER A 80 -4.52 -1.61 -10.25
N GLU A 81 -4.69 -0.40 -10.73
CA GLU A 81 -4.73 -0.11 -12.17
C GLU A 81 -3.43 -0.55 -12.83
N LEU A 82 -2.30 -0.27 -12.20
CA LEU A 82 -0.98 -0.66 -12.66
C LEU A 82 -0.82 -2.18 -12.77
N SER A 83 -1.26 -2.95 -11.76
CA SER A 83 -1.25 -4.42 -11.84
C SER A 83 -2.09 -4.93 -13.00
N ASN A 84 -3.27 -4.33 -13.22
CA ASN A 84 -4.14 -4.72 -14.34
C ASN A 84 -3.52 -4.38 -15.70
N ASP A 85 -2.80 -3.27 -15.83
CA ASP A 85 -2.11 -2.90 -17.05
C ASP A 85 -0.98 -3.88 -17.38
N VAL A 86 -0.10 -4.17 -16.41
CA VAL A 86 0.97 -5.17 -16.56
C VAL A 86 0.41 -6.54 -16.93
N ILE A 87 -0.64 -7.00 -16.24
CA ILE A 87 -1.30 -8.28 -16.54
C ILE A 87 -1.88 -8.28 -17.97
N GLY A 88 -2.43 -7.15 -18.41
CA GLY A 88 -3.00 -6.99 -19.77
C GLY A 88 -1.95 -7.09 -20.90
N ARG A 89 -0.67 -6.81 -20.61
CA ARG A 89 0.45 -6.90 -21.56
C ARG A 89 1.04 -8.30 -21.70
N ILE A 90 0.66 -9.24 -20.83
CA ILE A 90 1.15 -10.63 -20.87
C ILE A 90 0.49 -11.36 -22.05
N ASP A 91 1.24 -11.67 -23.07
CA ASP A 91 0.82 -12.41 -24.27
C ASP A 91 1.42 -13.82 -24.36
N GLU A 92 2.47 -14.10 -23.57
CA GLU A 92 3.08 -15.42 -23.46
C GLU A 92 2.69 -16.11 -22.15
N LYS A 93 2.82 -17.45 -22.14
CA LYS A 93 2.49 -18.24 -20.97
C LYS A 93 3.52 -18.06 -19.86
N LEU A 94 3.05 -17.59 -18.68
CA LEU A 94 3.81 -17.50 -17.45
C LEU A 94 3.28 -18.51 -16.42
N VAL A 95 4.18 -19.02 -15.59
CA VAL A 95 3.85 -19.99 -14.54
C VAL A 95 4.22 -19.39 -13.19
N ILE A 96 3.30 -19.45 -12.25
CA ILE A 96 3.55 -19.10 -10.85
C ILE A 96 3.50 -20.38 -10.03
N TYR A 97 4.64 -20.81 -9.53
CA TYR A 97 4.69 -21.88 -8.55
C TYR A 97 4.41 -21.32 -7.16
N SER A 98 3.43 -21.88 -6.46
CA SER A 98 3.15 -21.59 -5.06
C SER A 98 3.59 -22.80 -4.22
N PHE A 99 4.71 -22.63 -3.51
CA PHE A 99 5.22 -23.70 -2.66
C PHE A 99 4.51 -23.67 -1.31
N ALA A 100 3.52 -24.55 -1.16
CA ALA A 100 2.75 -24.67 0.08
C ALA A 100 2.29 -26.11 0.26
N ASP A 101 2.19 -26.57 1.49
CA ASP A 101 1.45 -27.80 1.76
C ASP A 101 -0.07 -27.57 1.64
N ASP A 102 -0.86 -28.64 1.52
CA ASP A 102 -2.32 -28.55 1.29
C ASP A 102 -3.09 -27.73 2.37
N ASN A 103 -2.46 -27.41 3.52
CA ASN A 103 -3.08 -26.71 4.64
C ASN A 103 -2.37 -25.40 5.02
N SER A 104 -1.23 -25.06 4.43
CA SER A 104 -0.40 -23.91 4.83
C SER A 104 -0.56 -22.69 3.94
N GLN A 105 -1.25 -22.78 2.80
CA GLN A 105 -1.41 -21.66 1.89
C GLN A 105 -2.17 -20.49 2.55
N SER A 106 -1.55 -19.35 2.62
CA SER A 106 -2.17 -18.12 3.14
C SER A 106 -3.37 -17.71 2.29
N THR A 107 -4.49 -17.34 2.93
CA THR A 107 -5.69 -16.83 2.25
C THR A 107 -5.38 -15.61 1.37
N ILE A 108 -4.46 -14.75 1.79
CA ILE A 108 -4.02 -13.58 1.02
C ILE A 108 -3.37 -14.03 -0.30
N VAL A 109 -2.45 -14.98 -0.24
CA VAL A 109 -1.80 -15.54 -1.43
C VAL A 109 -2.83 -16.17 -2.37
N GLU A 110 -3.68 -17.08 -1.84
CA GLU A 110 -4.72 -17.74 -2.63
C GLU A 110 -5.60 -16.72 -3.37
N LYS A 111 -6.12 -15.72 -2.65
CA LYS A 111 -7.01 -14.71 -3.23
C LYS A 111 -6.30 -13.78 -4.22
N THR A 112 -5.06 -13.42 -3.95
CA THR A 112 -4.25 -12.64 -4.89
C THR A 112 -4.04 -13.43 -6.19
N LEU A 113 -3.56 -14.66 -6.11
CA LEU A 113 -3.32 -15.52 -7.28
C LEU A 113 -4.61 -15.80 -8.07
N GLU A 114 -5.77 -16.00 -7.40
CA GLU A 114 -7.08 -16.08 -8.07
C GLU A 114 -7.39 -14.86 -8.92
N ARG A 115 -7.02 -13.64 -8.47
CA ARG A 115 -7.26 -12.39 -9.23
C ARG A 115 -6.37 -12.29 -10.46
N TYR A 116 -5.09 -12.63 -10.33
CA TYR A 116 -4.16 -12.62 -11.45
C TYR A 116 -4.57 -13.60 -12.54
N THR A 117 -4.91 -14.84 -12.18
CA THR A 117 -5.37 -15.85 -13.14
C THR A 117 -6.73 -15.53 -13.76
N ALA A 118 -7.61 -14.86 -13.02
CA ALA A 118 -8.90 -14.39 -13.56
C ALA A 118 -8.75 -13.21 -14.53
N ALA A 119 -7.73 -12.38 -14.35
CA ALA A 119 -7.45 -11.21 -15.18
C ALA A 119 -6.77 -11.60 -16.51
N ASN A 120 -5.91 -12.63 -16.53
CA ASN A 120 -5.25 -13.12 -17.74
C ASN A 120 -5.07 -14.65 -17.72
N ASN A 121 -5.55 -15.33 -18.76
CA ASN A 121 -5.48 -16.77 -18.91
C ASN A 121 -4.08 -17.31 -19.30
N GLN A 122 -3.13 -16.45 -19.62
CA GLN A 122 -1.73 -16.81 -19.84
C GLN A 122 -0.98 -17.07 -18.53
N ILE A 123 -1.54 -16.65 -17.39
CA ILE A 123 -0.97 -16.89 -16.07
C ILE A 123 -1.50 -18.22 -15.54
N GLU A 124 -0.62 -19.21 -15.39
CA GLU A 124 -0.92 -20.51 -14.78
C GLU A 124 -0.35 -20.57 -13.35
N VAL A 125 -1.17 -20.96 -12.37
CA VAL A 125 -0.71 -21.19 -11.00
C VAL A 125 -0.60 -22.69 -10.75
N LYS A 126 0.55 -23.12 -10.21
CA LYS A 126 0.82 -24.50 -9.76
C LYS A 126 1.15 -24.50 -8.28
N VAL A 127 0.37 -25.21 -7.50
CA VAL A 127 0.66 -25.43 -6.09
C VAL A 127 1.50 -26.69 -5.96
N GLU A 128 2.66 -26.57 -5.33
CA GLU A 128 3.63 -27.65 -5.17
C GLU A 128 4.01 -27.81 -3.69
N ASP A 129 3.92 -29.00 -3.16
CA ASP A 129 4.38 -29.30 -1.81
C ASP A 129 5.92 -29.37 -1.77
N PRO A 130 6.58 -28.49 -1.01
CA PRO A 130 8.04 -28.47 -0.92
C PRO A 130 8.66 -29.80 -0.45
N ALA A 131 7.94 -30.57 0.35
CA ALA A 131 8.43 -31.86 0.84
C ALA A 131 8.46 -32.94 -0.24
N THR A 132 7.58 -32.84 -1.24
CA THR A 132 7.44 -33.89 -2.29
C THR A 132 8.30 -33.61 -3.51
N ASN A 133 8.73 -32.35 -3.77
CA ASN A 133 9.48 -31.99 -4.96
C ASN A 133 10.80 -31.22 -4.68
N PRO A 134 11.80 -31.86 -3.99
CA PRO A 134 13.05 -31.20 -3.63
C PRO A 134 13.93 -30.83 -4.85
N ALA A 135 13.68 -31.40 -6.02
CA ALA A 135 14.41 -31.08 -7.24
C ALA A 135 14.00 -29.69 -7.76
N LEU A 136 12.70 -29.38 -7.69
CA LEU A 136 12.15 -28.09 -8.11
C LEU A 136 12.61 -26.96 -7.17
N LEU A 137 12.65 -27.23 -5.85
CA LEU A 137 13.19 -26.31 -4.86
C LEU A 137 14.64 -25.90 -5.20
N ARG A 138 15.50 -26.91 -5.47
CA ARG A 138 16.90 -26.64 -5.83
C ARG A 138 17.06 -25.89 -7.15
N LYS A 139 16.14 -26.12 -8.10
CA LYS A 139 16.18 -25.46 -9.41
C LYS A 139 16.01 -23.94 -9.26
N PHE A 140 15.08 -23.51 -8.40
CA PHE A 140 14.72 -22.12 -8.23
C PHE A 140 15.42 -21.43 -7.04
N SER A 141 16.12 -22.16 -6.18
CA SER A 141 16.91 -21.54 -5.11
C SER A 141 18.16 -20.86 -5.68
N THR A 142 18.41 -19.62 -5.25
CA THR A 142 19.57 -18.81 -5.61
C THR A 142 20.48 -18.60 -4.40
N SER A 143 21.59 -17.87 -4.57
CA SER A 143 22.44 -17.45 -3.45
C SER A 143 21.74 -16.46 -2.52
N SER A 144 20.83 -15.66 -3.07
CA SER A 144 20.08 -14.60 -2.36
C SER A 144 18.71 -15.07 -1.84
N ALA A 145 18.09 -16.10 -2.44
CA ALA A 145 16.76 -16.55 -2.06
C ALA A 145 16.66 -18.08 -2.04
N THR A 146 16.27 -18.64 -0.90
CA THR A 146 16.02 -20.08 -0.73
C THR A 146 14.53 -20.36 -0.86
N VAL A 147 14.14 -21.24 -1.79
CA VAL A 147 12.76 -21.69 -1.96
C VAL A 147 12.38 -22.63 -0.82
N SER A 148 11.31 -22.28 -0.10
CA SER A 148 10.78 -23.03 1.04
C SER A 148 9.24 -22.97 1.05
N ASP A 149 8.62 -23.51 2.10
CA ASP A 149 7.18 -23.35 2.31
C ASP A 149 6.79 -21.87 2.36
N GLY A 150 5.69 -21.51 1.70
CA GLY A 150 5.22 -20.14 1.54
C GLY A 150 5.94 -19.33 0.47
N THR A 151 6.86 -19.89 -0.33
CA THR A 151 7.54 -19.17 -1.42
C THR A 151 6.69 -19.18 -2.70
N LEU A 152 6.67 -18.05 -3.42
CA LEU A 152 6.20 -17.98 -4.81
C LEU A 152 7.39 -17.89 -5.76
N VAL A 153 7.27 -18.56 -6.91
CA VAL A 153 8.23 -18.43 -8.00
C VAL A 153 7.48 -18.12 -9.28
N VAL A 154 7.74 -16.95 -9.84
CA VAL A 154 7.22 -16.56 -11.16
C VAL A 154 8.25 -16.93 -12.21
N THR A 155 7.83 -17.61 -13.28
CA THR A 155 8.75 -18.07 -14.33
C THR A 155 8.07 -18.06 -15.70
N ASN A 156 8.88 -17.98 -16.76
CA ASN A 156 8.42 -18.22 -18.13
C ASN A 156 8.12 -19.70 -18.40
N ALA A 157 7.53 -20.01 -19.53
CA ALA A 157 7.18 -21.38 -19.90
C ALA A 157 8.39 -22.33 -20.03
N ALA A 158 9.57 -21.79 -20.33
CA ALA A 158 10.83 -22.56 -20.45
C ALA A 158 11.50 -22.80 -19.09
N GLU A 159 11.07 -22.10 -18.05
CA GLU A 159 11.61 -22.15 -16.68
C GLU A 159 13.10 -21.83 -16.60
N ASP A 160 13.61 -20.97 -17.50
CA ASP A 160 14.99 -20.50 -17.56
C ASP A 160 15.15 -19.05 -17.08
N LYS A 161 14.05 -18.28 -17.05
CA LYS A 161 13.95 -16.94 -16.46
C LYS A 161 12.94 -17.00 -15.30
N PHE A 162 13.36 -16.62 -14.09
CA PHE A 162 12.46 -16.68 -12.94
C PHE A 162 12.78 -15.62 -11.87
N ARG A 163 11.80 -15.31 -11.03
CA ARG A 163 11.91 -14.50 -9.81
C ARG A 163 11.33 -15.24 -8.63
N VAL A 164 12.01 -15.16 -7.49
CA VAL A 164 11.60 -15.78 -6.23
C VAL A 164 11.05 -14.71 -5.32
N ILE A 165 9.89 -14.95 -4.74
CA ILE A 165 9.25 -14.09 -3.75
C ILE A 165 9.08 -14.96 -2.50
N THR A 166 9.86 -14.68 -1.46
CA THR A 166 9.83 -15.46 -0.22
C THR A 166 8.66 -15.04 0.66
N TYR A 167 8.31 -15.83 1.67
CA TYR A 167 7.23 -15.48 2.60
C TYR A 167 7.48 -14.15 3.33
N SER A 168 8.74 -13.83 3.62
CA SER A 168 9.12 -12.54 4.23
C SER A 168 8.84 -11.35 3.32
N ASP A 169 8.83 -11.56 2.00
CA ASP A 169 8.56 -10.49 1.02
C ASP A 169 7.06 -10.18 0.85
N TYR A 170 6.16 -10.91 1.50
CA TYR A 170 4.71 -10.67 1.43
C TYR A 170 4.26 -9.53 2.31
N TYR A 171 5.01 -9.27 3.36
CA TYR A 171 4.65 -8.33 4.40
C TYR A 171 5.78 -7.36 4.65
N ARG A 172 5.42 -6.15 5.02
CA ARG A 172 6.34 -5.14 5.52
C ARG A 172 5.77 -4.61 6.82
N THR A 173 6.61 -4.49 7.83
CA THR A 173 6.25 -3.89 9.11
C THR A 173 6.97 -2.56 9.24
N THR A 174 6.24 -1.48 9.53
CA THR A 174 6.84 -0.17 9.79
C THR A 174 7.45 -0.11 11.19
N ASP A 175 8.26 0.92 11.44
CA ASP A 175 8.84 1.18 12.77
C ASP A 175 7.76 1.38 13.84
N GLU A 176 6.56 1.80 13.45
CA GLU A 176 5.38 1.94 14.33
C GLU A 176 4.66 0.60 14.58
N GLY A 177 5.13 -0.48 13.98
CA GLY A 177 4.56 -1.82 14.12
C GLY A 177 3.32 -2.07 13.27
N VAL A 178 3.03 -1.21 12.29
CA VAL A 178 1.94 -1.43 11.33
C VAL A 178 2.42 -2.40 10.27
N GLU A 179 1.64 -3.45 10.00
CA GLU A 179 1.94 -4.46 8.99
C GLU A 179 1.19 -4.15 7.70
N TYR A 180 1.91 -4.17 6.58
CA TYR A 180 1.39 -3.97 5.23
C TYR A 180 1.54 -5.22 4.37
N VAL A 181 0.55 -5.50 3.52
CA VAL A 181 0.67 -6.51 2.46
C VAL A 181 1.33 -5.90 1.25
N VAL A 182 2.49 -6.41 0.88
CA VAL A 182 3.27 -5.98 -0.30
C VAL A 182 3.33 -7.07 -1.38
N LEU A 183 2.52 -8.11 -1.27
CA LEU A 183 2.51 -9.23 -2.21
C LEU A 183 2.11 -8.81 -3.63
N GLU A 184 1.11 -7.93 -3.78
CA GLU A 184 0.67 -7.44 -5.09
C GLU A 184 1.80 -6.73 -5.85
N PRO A 185 2.47 -5.70 -5.28
CA PRO A 185 3.62 -5.07 -5.95
C PRO A 185 4.74 -6.06 -6.28
N ARG A 186 5.08 -6.95 -5.37
CA ARG A 186 6.14 -7.97 -5.62
C ARG A 186 5.79 -8.90 -6.76
N LEU A 187 4.55 -9.37 -6.81
CA LEU A 187 4.08 -10.28 -7.86
C LEU A 187 3.97 -9.58 -9.21
N THR A 188 3.44 -8.35 -9.25
CA THR A 188 3.36 -7.55 -10.47
C THR A 188 4.73 -7.26 -11.06
N ASN A 189 5.70 -6.87 -10.22
CA ASN A 189 7.08 -6.62 -10.65
C ASN A 189 7.76 -7.91 -11.15
N ALA A 190 7.48 -9.05 -10.51
CA ALA A 190 8.00 -10.33 -10.99
C ALA A 190 7.43 -10.72 -12.36
N LEU A 191 6.14 -10.42 -12.62
CA LEU A 191 5.52 -10.62 -13.94
C LEU A 191 6.07 -9.63 -14.97
N LEU A 192 6.25 -8.36 -14.60
CA LEU A 192 6.87 -7.36 -15.45
C LEU A 192 8.28 -7.78 -15.88
N PHE A 193 9.08 -8.31 -14.94
CA PHE A 193 10.38 -8.88 -15.25
C PHE A 193 10.32 -10.00 -16.31
N MET A 194 9.27 -10.82 -16.32
CA MET A 194 9.15 -11.90 -17.30
C MET A 194 8.91 -11.37 -18.72
N ILE A 195 8.14 -10.29 -18.87
CA ILE A 195 7.77 -9.72 -20.18
C ILE A 195 8.73 -8.63 -20.65
N ASP A 196 9.58 -8.09 -19.77
CA ASP A 196 10.60 -7.11 -20.12
C ASP A 196 11.84 -7.82 -20.68
N GLU A 197 12.23 -7.48 -21.89
CA GLU A 197 13.36 -8.15 -22.56
C GLU A 197 14.72 -7.61 -22.10
N GLU A 198 14.82 -6.31 -21.80
CA GLU A 198 16.06 -5.64 -21.39
C GLU A 198 15.79 -4.74 -20.17
N PRO A 199 16.19 -5.16 -18.96
CA PRO A 199 16.09 -4.31 -17.78
C PRO A 199 17.03 -3.12 -17.90
N THR A 200 16.53 -1.92 -17.54
CA THR A 200 17.37 -0.71 -17.48
C THR A 200 18.42 -0.85 -16.40
N THR A 201 19.64 -0.45 -16.70
CA THR A 201 20.73 -0.42 -15.72
C THR A 201 20.72 0.91 -14.96
N VAL A 202 20.74 0.81 -13.63
CA VAL A 202 20.99 1.91 -12.70
C VAL A 202 22.45 1.83 -12.27
N TYR A 203 23.26 2.80 -12.65
CA TYR A 203 24.65 2.90 -12.28
C TYR A 203 24.79 3.69 -10.98
N LEU A 204 25.31 3.06 -9.93
CA LEU A 204 25.73 3.74 -8.71
C LEU A 204 27.12 4.35 -8.96
N LEU A 205 27.21 5.69 -8.94
CA LEU A 205 28.49 6.37 -9.08
C LEU A 205 29.44 5.97 -7.94
N SER A 206 30.72 5.86 -8.26
CA SER A 206 31.76 5.40 -7.35
C SER A 206 33.07 6.14 -7.67
N GLY A 207 33.81 6.46 -6.62
CA GLY A 207 35.16 7.09 -6.76
C GLY A 207 35.26 8.49 -6.17
N HIS A 208 34.12 9.09 -5.71
CA HIS A 208 34.11 10.43 -5.12
C HIS A 208 33.70 10.38 -3.64
N GLY A 209 33.92 9.25 -2.98
CA GLY A 209 33.57 9.04 -1.58
C GLY A 209 32.08 9.03 -1.34
N GLU A 210 31.32 8.48 -2.28
CA GLU A 210 29.90 8.25 -2.18
C GLU A 210 29.58 7.36 -0.96
N GLN A 211 28.45 7.60 -0.31
CA GLN A 211 27.97 6.79 0.82
C GLN A 211 27.83 5.31 0.43
N THR A 212 27.57 5.03 -0.86
CA THR A 212 27.49 3.66 -1.40
C THR A 212 28.84 2.94 -1.52
N ASP A 213 29.95 3.65 -1.38
CA ASP A 213 31.29 3.08 -1.38
C ASP A 213 31.83 2.77 0.02
N ASP A 214 31.17 3.29 1.06
CA ASP A 214 31.56 3.03 2.44
C ASP A 214 31.17 1.60 2.86
N PRO A 215 32.14 0.77 3.28
CA PRO A 215 31.87 -0.59 3.73
C PRO A 215 30.90 -0.67 4.94
N ASP A 216 30.86 0.36 5.77
CA ASP A 216 29.98 0.42 6.93
C ASP A 216 28.50 0.55 6.50
N ASN A 217 28.25 1.04 5.29
CA ASN A 217 26.93 1.21 4.69
C ASN A 217 26.48 0.00 3.83
N ALA A 218 27.19 -1.12 3.86
CA ALA A 218 26.90 -2.29 3.02
C ALA A 218 25.44 -2.78 3.11
N SER A 219 24.82 -2.69 4.29
CA SER A 219 23.40 -3.05 4.48
C SER A 219 22.45 -2.11 3.74
N ALA A 220 22.75 -0.81 3.75
CA ALA A 220 21.95 0.18 3.06
C ALA A 220 22.06 0.02 1.53
N VAL A 221 23.28 -0.21 1.05
CA VAL A 221 23.53 -0.48 -0.37
C VAL A 221 22.80 -1.75 -0.83
N GLN A 222 22.79 -2.79 -0.01
CA GLN A 222 22.04 -4.01 -0.32
C GLN A 222 20.54 -3.73 -0.39
N ASN A 223 19.98 -2.94 0.52
CA ASN A 223 18.55 -2.57 0.50
C ASN A 223 18.19 -1.73 -0.75
N ILE A 224 19.07 -0.81 -1.16
CA ILE A 224 18.92 -0.05 -2.42
C ILE A 224 18.88 -1.03 -3.59
N THR A 225 19.86 -1.93 -3.67
CA THR A 225 19.97 -2.93 -4.73
C THR A 225 18.74 -3.82 -4.78
N ASP A 226 18.33 -4.41 -3.65
CA ASP A 226 17.16 -5.30 -3.55
C ASP A 226 15.86 -4.57 -3.94
N SER A 227 15.73 -3.29 -3.58
CA SER A 227 14.55 -2.50 -3.92
C SER A 227 14.47 -2.20 -5.42
N LEU A 228 15.59 -1.80 -6.04
CA LEU A 228 15.67 -1.50 -7.46
C LEU A 228 15.56 -2.77 -8.32
N GLU A 229 16.24 -3.86 -7.92
CA GLU A 229 16.08 -5.16 -8.59
C GLU A 229 14.66 -5.69 -8.46
N GLY A 230 14.01 -5.48 -7.30
CA GLY A 230 12.60 -5.79 -7.09
C GLY A 230 11.66 -4.98 -7.99
N ALA A 231 12.08 -3.81 -8.46
CA ALA A 231 11.38 -2.97 -9.42
C ALA A 231 11.85 -3.18 -10.87
N ASN A 232 12.53 -4.27 -11.15
CA ASN A 232 13.02 -4.68 -12.47
C ASN A 232 14.09 -3.77 -13.08
N PHE A 233 14.97 -3.22 -12.25
CA PHE A 233 16.21 -2.58 -12.68
C PHE A 233 17.39 -3.54 -12.46
N GLN A 234 18.46 -3.34 -13.24
CA GLN A 234 19.76 -3.92 -12.95
C GLN A 234 20.61 -2.88 -12.24
N VAL A 235 21.35 -3.25 -11.20
CA VAL A 235 22.17 -2.30 -10.44
C VAL A 235 23.66 -2.65 -10.61
N GLU A 236 24.43 -1.68 -11.07
CA GLU A 236 25.88 -1.82 -11.25
C GLU A 236 26.62 -0.62 -10.66
N LYS A 237 27.86 -0.82 -10.18
CA LYS A 237 28.74 0.28 -9.81
C LYS A 237 29.46 0.83 -11.03
N LEU A 238 29.62 2.14 -11.09
CA LEU A 238 30.30 2.84 -12.19
C LEU A 238 31.37 3.76 -11.66
N ASN A 239 32.60 3.58 -12.11
CA ASN A 239 33.67 4.55 -11.95
C ASN A 239 33.89 5.30 -13.26
N LEU A 240 33.75 6.64 -13.24
CA LEU A 240 33.80 7.46 -14.46
C LEU A 240 35.16 7.41 -15.19
N ILE A 241 36.26 7.23 -14.45
CA ILE A 241 37.60 7.19 -15.03
C ILE A 241 37.81 5.91 -15.84
N THR A 242 37.33 4.77 -15.32
CA THR A 242 37.53 3.45 -15.96
C THR A 242 36.38 3.07 -16.88
N ASP A 243 35.15 3.43 -16.51
CA ASP A 243 33.92 2.88 -17.11
C ASP A 243 32.99 3.96 -17.69
N GLY A 244 33.39 5.25 -17.61
CA GLY A 244 32.52 6.36 -18.04
C GLY A 244 32.06 6.30 -19.51
N SER A 245 32.80 5.58 -20.36
CA SER A 245 32.41 5.30 -21.74
C SER A 245 31.29 4.29 -21.89
N ASN A 246 30.90 3.59 -20.80
CA ASN A 246 29.85 2.60 -20.81
C ASN A 246 28.45 3.23 -20.61
N LEU A 247 28.42 4.47 -20.10
CA LEU A 247 27.15 5.21 -19.97
C LEU A 247 26.49 5.44 -21.34
N GLN A 248 25.30 4.93 -21.51
CA GLN A 248 24.52 5.03 -22.75
C GLN A 248 23.22 5.82 -22.54
N LYS A 249 22.64 6.21 -23.65
CA LYS A 249 21.27 6.75 -23.65
C LYS A 249 20.32 5.67 -23.10
N GLY A 250 19.56 6.00 -22.11
CA GLY A 250 18.64 5.07 -21.47
C GLY A 250 19.09 4.62 -20.09
N ASP A 251 20.39 4.68 -19.78
CA ASP A 251 20.88 4.37 -18.44
C ASP A 251 20.46 5.44 -17.42
N VAL A 252 20.35 5.02 -16.16
CA VAL A 252 20.14 5.92 -15.04
C VAL A 252 21.43 6.00 -14.20
N LEU A 253 21.93 7.20 -13.99
CA LEU A 253 23.01 7.44 -13.05
C LEU A 253 22.42 7.83 -11.70
N MET A 254 22.80 7.13 -10.63
CA MET A 254 22.48 7.46 -9.25
C MET A 254 23.75 7.88 -8.52
N VAL A 255 23.72 9.06 -7.92
CA VAL A 255 24.81 9.64 -7.13
C VAL A 255 24.33 9.80 -5.69
N VAL A 256 25.04 9.23 -4.73
CA VAL A 256 24.56 9.13 -3.33
C VAL A 256 25.59 9.72 -2.37
N GLY A 257 25.37 10.95 -1.93
CA GLY A 257 26.19 11.63 -0.92
C GLY A 257 27.69 11.65 -1.26
N PRO A 258 28.11 12.22 -2.41
CA PRO A 258 29.51 12.33 -2.74
C PRO A 258 30.23 13.25 -1.74
N SER A 259 31.42 12.88 -1.29
CA SER A 259 32.24 13.68 -0.35
C SER A 259 33.42 14.40 -0.99
N SER A 260 33.72 14.11 -2.26
CA SER A 260 34.71 14.84 -3.07
C SER A 260 34.17 15.18 -4.45
N ASP A 261 34.68 16.22 -5.07
CA ASP A 261 34.17 16.74 -6.33
C ASP A 261 34.69 15.94 -7.55
N LEU A 262 33.97 16.10 -8.67
CA LEU A 262 34.40 15.60 -9.98
C LEU A 262 35.68 16.28 -10.46
N SER A 263 36.49 15.58 -11.25
CA SER A 263 37.47 16.22 -12.10
C SER A 263 36.79 16.89 -13.31
N GLU A 264 37.53 17.78 -14.01
CA GLU A 264 37.01 18.45 -15.22
C GLU A 264 36.64 17.45 -16.32
N ASP A 265 37.37 16.36 -16.48
CA ASP A 265 37.12 15.33 -17.50
C ASP A 265 35.85 14.53 -17.15
N GLU A 266 35.64 14.20 -15.89
CA GLU A 266 34.44 13.51 -15.40
C GLU A 266 33.19 14.41 -15.51
N PHE A 267 33.30 15.69 -15.15
CA PHE A 267 32.25 16.68 -15.36
C PHE A 267 31.84 16.77 -16.83
N ASN A 268 32.81 16.85 -17.75
CA ASN A 268 32.55 16.89 -19.18
C ASN A 268 31.84 15.61 -19.67
N THR A 269 32.23 14.46 -19.13
CA THR A 269 31.58 13.15 -19.42
C THR A 269 30.14 13.14 -18.98
N LEU A 270 29.86 13.52 -17.74
CA LEU A 270 28.47 13.57 -17.21
C LEU A 270 27.63 14.63 -17.92
N GLN A 271 28.23 15.80 -18.22
CA GLN A 271 27.48 16.83 -18.97
C GLN A 271 27.13 16.34 -20.38
N ALA A 272 28.02 15.62 -21.05
CA ALA A 272 27.75 15.03 -22.36
C ALA A 272 26.63 13.93 -22.25
N PHE A 273 26.74 13.10 -21.23
CA PHE A 273 25.70 12.08 -20.95
C PHE A 273 24.33 12.71 -20.77
N LEU A 274 24.19 13.70 -19.87
CA LEU A 274 22.91 14.37 -19.63
C LEU A 274 22.39 15.12 -20.87
N LYS A 275 23.28 15.79 -21.63
CA LYS A 275 22.90 16.43 -22.91
C LYS A 275 22.43 15.44 -23.96
N ASN A 276 22.81 14.18 -23.87
CA ASN A 276 22.35 13.10 -24.75
C ASN A 276 21.15 12.35 -24.16
N HIS A 277 20.29 13.06 -23.41
CA HIS A 277 19.10 12.51 -22.76
C HIS A 277 19.40 11.48 -21.67
N GLY A 278 20.53 11.67 -20.98
CA GLY A 278 20.88 10.91 -19.79
C GLY A 278 19.92 11.21 -18.62
N LYS A 279 19.87 10.33 -17.68
CA LYS A 279 18.96 10.35 -16.54
C LYS A 279 19.75 10.35 -15.24
N LEU A 280 19.37 11.21 -14.29
CA LEU A 280 20.09 11.40 -13.05
C LEU A 280 19.14 11.39 -11.84
N VAL A 281 19.50 10.60 -10.83
CA VAL A 281 18.96 10.70 -9.47
C VAL A 281 20.11 11.02 -8.54
N MET A 282 20.06 12.15 -7.84
CA MET A 282 21.17 12.63 -7.03
C MET A 282 20.72 12.97 -5.62
N PHE A 283 21.49 12.49 -4.65
CA PHE A 283 21.33 12.78 -3.23
C PHE A 283 22.57 13.52 -2.74
N PHE A 284 22.37 14.66 -2.11
CA PHE A 284 23.43 15.43 -1.46
C PHE A 284 23.49 15.15 0.04
N ASP A 285 24.54 15.65 0.68
CA ASP A 285 24.65 15.70 2.13
C ASP A 285 25.24 17.04 2.60
N PRO A 286 24.74 17.59 3.71
CA PRO A 286 25.27 18.85 4.26
C PRO A 286 26.65 18.68 4.96
N SER A 287 27.10 17.46 5.19
CA SER A 287 28.35 17.15 5.88
C SER A 287 29.59 17.31 4.99
N VAL A 288 29.42 17.85 3.79
CA VAL A 288 30.50 17.92 2.79
C VAL A 288 31.61 18.86 3.22
N GLN A 289 32.86 18.34 3.30
CA GLN A 289 34.05 19.13 3.61
C GLN A 289 34.55 19.94 2.41
N GLU A 290 34.12 19.58 1.20
CA GLU A 290 34.47 20.24 -0.04
C GLU A 290 33.24 20.88 -0.69
N ASP A 291 33.44 22.04 -1.33
CA ASP A 291 32.41 22.66 -2.14
C ASP A 291 32.31 21.92 -3.48
N LEU A 292 31.39 20.96 -3.62
CA LEU A 292 31.20 20.13 -4.82
C LEU A 292 30.88 20.98 -6.06
N THR A 293 31.87 21.77 -6.48
CA THR A 293 31.73 22.82 -7.49
C THR A 293 31.24 22.27 -8.83
N TYR A 294 31.83 21.16 -9.28
CA TYR A 294 31.47 20.54 -10.56
C TYR A 294 30.09 19.81 -10.48
N PHE A 295 29.80 19.13 -9.40
CA PHE A 295 28.46 18.55 -9.23
C PHE A 295 27.38 19.63 -9.19
N LYS A 296 27.63 20.74 -8.49
CA LYS A 296 26.69 21.89 -8.46
C LYS A 296 26.61 22.56 -9.85
N ALA A 297 27.73 22.75 -10.55
CA ALA A 297 27.74 23.32 -11.90
C ALA A 297 27.01 22.44 -12.93
N LEU A 298 26.98 21.11 -12.74
CA LEU A 298 26.20 20.20 -13.56
C LEU A 298 24.69 20.50 -13.41
N LEU A 299 24.22 20.71 -12.17
CA LEU A 299 22.83 21.03 -11.86
C LEU A 299 22.48 22.49 -12.20
N ASP A 300 23.40 23.43 -12.01
CA ASP A 300 23.24 24.85 -12.41
C ASP A 300 22.95 24.98 -13.91
N TYR A 301 23.56 24.14 -14.74
CA TYR A 301 23.28 24.10 -16.19
C TYR A 301 21.80 23.80 -16.46
N TYR A 302 21.15 23.03 -15.59
CA TYR A 302 19.73 22.68 -15.63
C TYR A 302 18.86 23.57 -14.72
N MET A 303 19.39 24.72 -14.30
CA MET A 303 18.72 25.70 -13.47
C MET A 303 18.33 25.21 -12.06
N ILE A 304 18.93 24.13 -11.58
CA ILE A 304 18.76 23.63 -10.21
C ILE A 304 19.87 24.21 -9.34
N LYS A 305 19.51 24.82 -8.24
CA LYS A 305 20.42 25.38 -7.24
C LYS A 305 20.39 24.53 -5.98
N VAL A 306 21.56 24.07 -5.54
CA VAL A 306 21.76 23.40 -4.26
C VAL A 306 22.22 24.41 -3.22
N GLY A 307 21.51 24.48 -2.10
CA GLY A 307 21.81 25.41 -0.99
C GLY A 307 23.13 25.09 -0.27
N SER A 308 23.55 25.99 0.60
CA SER A 308 24.67 25.82 1.52
C SER A 308 24.20 25.96 2.97
N ASP A 309 23.07 25.36 3.25
CA ASP A 309 22.34 25.42 4.50
C ASP A 309 21.78 24.05 4.87
N VAL A 310 21.51 23.86 6.14
CA VAL A 310 20.74 22.72 6.66
C VAL A 310 19.35 23.21 7.01
N VAL A 311 18.34 22.54 6.49
CA VAL A 311 16.94 22.85 6.77
C VAL A 311 16.57 22.41 8.17
N TYR A 312 16.05 23.33 8.97
CA TYR A 312 15.61 23.11 10.34
C TYR A 312 14.11 23.39 10.47
N GLU A 313 13.31 22.38 10.76
CA GLU A 313 11.85 22.48 10.87
C GLU A 313 11.43 22.80 12.31
N GLN A 314 10.65 23.86 12.48
CA GLN A 314 10.11 24.25 13.78
C GLN A 314 8.71 23.69 14.05
N ASP A 315 7.94 23.42 12.98
CA ASP A 315 6.61 22.80 13.12
C ASP A 315 6.73 21.35 13.57
N SER A 316 6.19 21.07 14.75
CA SER A 316 6.23 19.72 15.33
C SER A 316 5.39 18.67 14.59
N SER A 317 4.52 19.10 13.68
CA SER A 317 3.75 18.18 12.84
C SER A 317 4.50 17.75 11.57
N MET A 318 5.55 18.49 11.19
CA MET A 318 6.36 18.23 10.00
C MET A 318 7.80 17.79 10.33
N ARG A 319 8.02 17.31 11.52
CA ARG A 319 9.27 16.71 11.97
C ARG A 319 9.02 15.59 12.98
N THR A 320 10.01 14.75 13.20
CA THR A 320 9.94 13.79 14.28
C THR A 320 10.19 14.47 15.65
N GLU A 321 9.91 13.76 16.73
CA GLU A 321 10.17 14.27 18.10
C GLU A 321 11.67 14.40 18.44
N LEU A 322 12.53 13.76 17.63
CA LEU A 322 13.96 13.64 17.93
C LEU A 322 14.72 14.94 17.68
N SER A 323 14.50 15.60 16.55
CA SER A 323 15.25 16.79 16.15
C SER A 323 14.52 17.63 15.11
N GLY A 324 14.83 18.95 15.07
CA GLY A 324 14.35 19.84 14.01
C GLY A 324 14.96 19.58 12.63
N VAL A 325 16.00 18.78 12.54
CA VAL A 325 16.62 18.37 11.25
C VAL A 325 16.12 17.00 10.76
N GLU A 326 15.25 16.33 11.52
CA GLU A 326 14.60 15.11 11.09
C GLU A 326 13.18 15.43 10.59
N LEU A 327 13.09 15.70 9.30
CA LEU A 327 11.92 16.27 8.63
C LEU A 327 10.91 15.19 8.25
N VAL A 328 9.63 15.56 8.25
CA VAL A 328 8.52 14.83 7.62
C VAL A 328 7.85 15.81 6.65
N PRO A 329 8.44 16.07 5.48
CA PRO A 329 7.97 17.10 4.56
C PRO A 329 6.61 16.77 3.96
N GLU A 330 5.88 17.80 3.54
CA GLU A 330 4.68 17.64 2.72
C GLU A 330 5.06 17.15 1.33
N LEU A 331 4.31 16.18 0.82
CA LEU A 331 4.47 15.63 -0.53
C LEU A 331 3.62 16.46 -1.51
N SER A 332 4.26 17.05 -2.50
CA SER A 332 3.54 17.71 -3.60
C SER A 332 3.06 16.68 -4.63
N SER A 333 1.95 16.97 -5.31
CA SER A 333 1.42 16.08 -6.34
C SER A 333 2.35 16.01 -7.55
N HIS A 334 2.86 14.82 -7.84
CA HIS A 334 3.71 14.48 -8.97
C HIS A 334 3.70 12.96 -9.16
N ASP A 335 3.98 12.47 -10.37
CA ASP A 335 4.02 11.01 -10.65
C ASP A 335 4.89 10.22 -9.66
N ILE A 336 5.95 10.83 -9.12
CA ILE A 336 6.84 10.22 -8.11
C ILE A 336 6.15 10.10 -6.75
N THR A 337 5.39 11.11 -6.35
CA THR A 337 4.84 11.26 -4.99
C THR A 337 3.36 10.89 -4.88
N ASP A 338 2.60 10.94 -5.97
CA ASP A 338 1.17 10.61 -5.97
C ASP A 338 0.87 9.22 -5.37
N PRO A 339 1.64 8.14 -5.67
CA PRO A 339 1.42 6.85 -5.03
C PRO A 339 1.62 6.87 -3.51
N LEU A 340 2.52 7.74 -3.01
CA LEU A 340 2.76 7.91 -1.57
C LEU A 340 1.64 8.70 -0.91
N ILE A 341 1.13 9.74 -1.58
CA ILE A 341 0.00 10.55 -1.13
C ILE A 341 -1.27 9.69 -1.04
N GLU A 342 -1.55 8.91 -2.08
CA GLU A 342 -2.69 7.99 -2.10
C GLU A 342 -2.61 6.91 -1.01
N GLY A 343 -1.39 6.43 -0.72
CA GLY A 343 -1.12 5.48 0.35
C GLY A 343 -1.06 6.10 1.74
N ALA A 344 -1.14 7.42 1.86
CA ALA A 344 -0.92 8.17 3.11
C ALA A 344 0.39 7.78 3.82
N VAL A 345 1.47 7.63 3.04
CA VAL A 345 2.77 7.19 3.52
C VAL A 345 3.72 8.38 3.70
N ASN A 346 4.35 8.49 4.86
CA ASN A 346 5.30 9.56 5.15
C ASN A 346 6.69 9.27 4.59
N VAL A 347 7.35 10.33 4.14
CA VAL A 347 8.79 10.33 3.82
C VAL A 347 9.56 11.00 4.97
N TYR A 348 10.68 10.44 5.32
CA TYR A 348 11.56 10.96 6.38
C TYR A 348 12.88 11.44 5.76
N VAL A 349 13.27 12.65 6.09
CA VAL A 349 14.50 13.27 5.57
C VAL A 349 15.30 13.78 6.74
N HIS A 350 16.54 13.31 6.89
CA HIS A 350 17.44 13.76 7.93
C HIS A 350 18.54 14.65 7.35
N GLU A 351 18.81 15.79 7.99
CA GLU A 351 19.89 16.72 7.61
C GLU A 351 19.90 17.11 6.12
N ALA A 352 18.88 17.79 5.64
CA ALA A 352 18.77 18.15 4.22
C ALA A 352 19.31 19.53 3.90
N LEU A 353 19.97 19.64 2.76
CA LEU A 353 20.21 20.91 2.05
C LEU A 353 18.92 21.43 1.43
N SER A 354 18.74 22.75 1.39
CA SER A 354 17.68 23.34 0.59
C SER A 354 17.98 23.26 -0.91
N LEU A 355 16.92 23.15 -1.71
CA LEU A 355 16.97 23.13 -3.16
C LEU A 355 16.11 24.28 -3.71
N ASP A 356 16.50 24.88 -4.84
CA ASP A 356 15.77 25.98 -5.46
C ASP A 356 15.98 25.95 -6.98
N TYR A 357 15.19 26.73 -7.72
CA TYR A 357 15.37 26.93 -9.15
C TYR A 357 15.84 28.34 -9.44
N TYR A 358 16.80 28.51 -10.39
CA TYR A 358 17.22 29.83 -10.83
C TYR A 358 16.19 30.57 -11.68
N ALA A 359 15.27 29.83 -12.30
CA ALA A 359 14.25 30.39 -13.18
C ALA A 359 12.97 29.56 -13.10
N PRO A 360 11.78 30.16 -13.32
CA PRO A 360 10.53 29.43 -13.35
C PRO A 360 10.48 28.45 -14.52
N SER A 361 9.57 27.47 -14.41
CA SER A 361 9.25 26.51 -15.47
C SER A 361 8.95 27.20 -16.80
N SER A 362 9.30 26.54 -17.91
CA SER A 362 9.06 26.99 -19.28
C SER A 362 8.45 25.87 -20.10
N ASP A 363 7.98 26.13 -21.33
CA ASP A 363 7.41 25.12 -22.23
C ASP A 363 8.36 23.94 -22.53
N SER A 364 9.68 24.13 -22.32
CA SER A 364 10.71 23.09 -22.52
C SER A 364 11.22 22.45 -21.22
N ASN A 365 10.94 23.08 -20.06
CA ASN A 365 11.44 22.63 -18.75
C ASN A 365 10.27 22.52 -17.78
N GLU A 366 9.90 21.32 -17.43
CA GLU A 366 8.93 21.05 -16.39
C GLU A 366 9.65 20.83 -15.05
N GLN A 367 9.33 21.65 -14.07
CA GLN A 367 9.92 21.64 -12.73
C GLN A 367 8.85 21.30 -11.72
N ALA A 368 9.17 20.46 -10.76
CA ALA A 368 8.28 20.07 -9.67
C ALA A 368 9.04 19.98 -8.35
N ASP A 369 8.53 20.68 -7.34
CA ASP A 369 8.94 20.44 -5.96
C ASP A 369 8.25 19.17 -5.49
N LEU A 370 9.00 18.22 -4.95
CA LEU A 370 8.48 16.94 -4.47
C LEU A 370 8.24 16.93 -2.97
N LEU A 371 9.19 17.52 -2.23
CA LEU A 371 9.24 17.50 -0.77
C LEU A 371 9.37 18.94 -0.27
N ILE A 372 8.36 19.45 0.43
CA ILE A 372 8.32 20.84 0.90
C ILE A 372 8.13 20.87 2.42
N THR A 373 8.90 21.71 3.11
CA THR A 373 8.77 21.95 4.54
C THR A 373 7.74 23.04 4.86
N SER A 374 7.47 23.28 6.15
CA SER A 374 6.51 24.30 6.58
C SER A 374 7.00 25.74 6.35
N GLU A 375 6.07 26.70 6.47
CA GLU A 375 6.40 28.14 6.51
C GLU A 375 7.30 28.54 7.70
N SER A 376 7.44 27.68 8.71
CA SER A 376 8.30 27.89 9.88
C SER A 376 9.67 27.25 9.76
N SER A 377 10.02 26.67 8.62
CA SER A 377 11.34 26.11 8.39
C SER A 377 12.41 27.18 8.27
N LEU A 378 13.57 26.88 8.83
CA LEU A 378 14.73 27.77 8.85
C LEU A 378 15.83 27.26 7.94
N SER A 379 16.53 28.18 7.29
CA SER A 379 17.77 27.91 6.56
C SER A 379 18.96 28.19 7.49
N VAL A 380 19.56 27.14 8.01
CA VAL A 380 20.71 27.24 8.93
C VAL A 380 21.99 27.08 8.13
N PRO A 381 22.88 28.08 8.07
CA PRO A 381 24.18 27.91 7.38
C PRO A 381 24.91 26.67 7.85
N ILE A 382 25.52 25.90 6.92
CA ILE A 382 26.22 24.65 7.25
C ILE A 382 27.28 24.85 8.34
N GLU A 383 28.03 25.99 8.31
CA GLU A 383 29.03 26.30 9.32
C GLU A 383 28.41 26.43 10.73
N ASP A 384 27.25 27.12 10.83
CA ASP A 384 26.57 27.29 12.11
C ASP A 384 25.98 25.97 12.61
N TYR A 385 25.51 25.14 11.68
CA TYR A 385 25.01 23.81 12.00
C TYR A 385 26.12 22.91 12.57
N LEU A 386 27.21 22.76 11.83
CA LEU A 386 28.32 21.86 12.20
C LEU A 386 29.02 22.23 13.52
N ASN A 387 29.12 23.55 13.82
CA ASN A 387 29.71 24.01 15.07
C ASN A 387 28.70 24.12 16.23
N GLY A 388 27.41 23.83 15.99
CA GLY A 388 26.35 23.86 16.99
C GLY A 388 25.88 25.24 17.42
N SER A 389 26.37 26.32 16.78
CA SER A 389 26.03 27.68 17.16
C SER A 389 24.57 28.04 16.89
N TYR A 390 23.94 27.36 15.92
CA TYR A 390 22.55 27.60 15.48
C TYR A 390 21.54 27.50 16.62
N SER A 391 21.75 26.61 17.58
CA SER A 391 20.78 26.34 18.66
C SER A 391 20.46 27.58 19.53
N ASN A 392 21.38 28.55 19.56
CA ASN A 392 21.19 29.81 20.31
C ASN A 392 20.73 30.95 19.39
N GLN A 393 20.56 30.73 18.09
CA GLN A 393 20.32 31.77 17.10
C GLN A 393 19.11 31.48 16.20
N LEU A 394 18.27 30.51 16.54
CA LEU A 394 17.13 30.10 15.72
C LEU A 394 16.23 31.26 15.31
N ASP A 395 15.98 32.22 16.20
CA ASP A 395 15.16 33.42 15.90
C ASP A 395 15.83 34.38 14.90
N SER A 396 17.10 34.20 14.56
CA SER A 396 17.83 35.07 13.62
C SER A 396 17.77 34.61 12.18
N TYR A 397 17.40 33.36 11.95
CA TYR A 397 17.26 32.80 10.60
C TYR A 397 15.90 33.10 9.98
N LEU A 398 15.88 33.25 8.66
CA LEU A 398 14.65 33.51 7.93
C LEU A 398 13.78 32.25 7.88
N ALA A 399 12.54 32.41 8.34
CA ALA A 399 11.53 31.35 8.25
C ALA A 399 10.78 31.43 6.93
N GLU A 400 10.83 30.37 6.13
CA GLU A 400 10.08 30.20 4.89
C GLU A 400 10.07 28.73 4.47
N PRO A 401 9.12 28.28 3.66
CA PRO A 401 9.12 26.91 3.13
C PRO A 401 10.40 26.63 2.35
N ARG A 402 10.92 25.40 2.47
CA ARG A 402 12.10 24.92 1.75
C ARG A 402 11.76 23.67 0.97
N CYS A 403 12.21 23.63 -0.27
CA CYS A 403 12.22 22.39 -1.04
C CYS A 403 13.46 21.57 -0.64
N VAL A 404 13.27 20.28 -0.35
CA VAL A 404 14.35 19.35 -0.03
C VAL A 404 14.37 18.14 -0.96
N GLY A 405 13.49 18.12 -1.95
CA GLY A 405 13.45 17.13 -3.02
C GLY A 405 12.73 17.70 -4.23
N MET A 406 13.32 17.60 -5.42
CA MET A 406 12.75 18.16 -6.65
C MET A 406 12.99 17.29 -7.86
N ALA A 407 12.12 17.46 -8.87
CA ALA A 407 12.22 16.80 -10.17
C ALA A 407 12.26 17.82 -11.30
N LEU A 408 13.01 17.49 -12.35
CA LEU A 408 13.11 18.30 -13.56
C LEU A 408 13.02 17.39 -14.79
N SER A 409 12.18 17.78 -15.75
CA SER A 409 12.11 17.17 -17.09
C SER A 409 12.43 18.24 -18.14
N VAL A 410 13.45 18.00 -18.94
CA VAL A 410 13.87 18.90 -20.03
C VAL A 410 13.61 18.22 -21.36
N HIS A 411 12.73 18.80 -22.16
CA HIS A 411 12.40 18.32 -23.50
C HIS A 411 13.35 18.92 -24.55
N ASP A 412 13.92 18.08 -25.42
CA ASP A 412 14.63 18.57 -26.59
C ASP A 412 13.67 18.85 -27.75
N PRO A 413 13.37 20.11 -28.06
CA PRO A 413 12.42 20.48 -29.10
C PRO A 413 12.90 20.12 -30.52
N ASN A 414 14.18 19.73 -30.69
CA ASN A 414 14.77 19.36 -31.98
C ASN A 414 14.74 17.84 -32.21
N SER A 415 14.37 17.06 -31.22
CA SER A 415 14.27 15.61 -31.35
C SER A 415 12.96 15.22 -32.06
N ILE A 416 13.12 14.37 -33.07
CA ILE A 416 12.00 13.78 -33.82
C ILE A 416 11.40 12.58 -33.05
N ALA A 417 12.18 12.00 -32.12
CA ALA A 417 11.72 10.92 -31.27
C ALA A 417 10.95 11.48 -30.06
N GLY A 418 9.73 11.02 -29.83
CA GLY A 418 8.89 11.50 -28.72
C GLY A 418 9.46 11.30 -27.31
N ASP A 419 10.64 10.66 -27.19
CA ASP A 419 11.26 10.25 -25.92
C ASP A 419 12.56 11.01 -25.62
N ALA A 420 12.73 12.21 -26.17
CA ALA A 420 13.96 12.99 -25.98
C ALA A 420 13.88 13.90 -24.75
N TYR A 421 13.83 13.29 -23.58
CA TYR A 421 13.84 14.00 -22.30
C TYR A 421 15.10 13.72 -21.53
N THR A 422 15.71 14.78 -20.97
CA THR A 422 16.65 14.68 -19.85
C THR A 422 15.83 14.80 -18.57
N ARG A 423 15.88 13.81 -17.71
CA ARG A 423 15.17 13.81 -16.44
C ARG A 423 16.16 13.76 -15.28
N ILE A 424 15.94 14.63 -14.32
CA ILE A 424 16.80 14.79 -13.14
C ILE A 424 15.92 14.83 -11.90
N VAL A 425 16.26 14.03 -10.90
CA VAL A 425 15.68 14.11 -9.56
C VAL A 425 16.80 14.40 -8.58
N VAL A 426 16.61 15.38 -7.71
CA VAL A 426 17.61 15.79 -6.72
C VAL A 426 16.98 15.81 -5.33
N PHE A 427 17.70 15.26 -4.36
CA PHE A 427 17.35 15.31 -2.94
C PHE A 427 18.47 15.98 -2.15
N GLY A 428 18.10 16.76 -1.16
CA GLY A 428 19.03 17.48 -0.29
C GLY A 428 19.71 16.61 0.76
N SER A 429 19.39 15.32 0.84
CA SER A 429 19.99 14.39 1.81
C SER A 429 20.06 12.97 1.28
N SER A 430 21.21 12.30 1.45
CA SER A 430 21.35 10.87 1.18
C SER A 430 20.76 10.00 2.30
N GLU A 431 20.53 10.57 3.48
CA GLU A 431 19.93 9.87 4.62
C GLU A 431 18.50 9.35 4.33
N ILE A 432 17.85 9.86 3.28
CA ILE A 432 16.60 9.30 2.77
C ILE A 432 16.74 7.80 2.48
N ILE A 433 17.87 7.40 1.86
CA ILE A 433 18.11 6.02 1.42
C ILE A 433 19.25 5.32 2.16
N MET A 434 20.05 6.06 2.94
CA MET A 434 21.21 5.54 3.68
C MET A 434 21.02 5.61 5.19
N GLY A 435 20.12 6.45 5.68
CA GLY A 435 19.92 6.75 7.10
C GLY A 435 19.12 5.72 7.88
N ALA A 436 18.83 6.03 9.13
CA ALA A 436 18.11 5.16 10.04
C ALA A 436 16.69 4.78 9.57
N ARG A 437 16.05 5.63 8.74
CA ARG A 437 14.71 5.44 8.19
C ARG A 437 14.71 4.90 6.74
N GLN A 438 15.85 4.48 6.21
CA GLN A 438 15.98 3.96 4.85
C GLN A 438 15.01 2.82 4.50
N ASN A 439 14.62 2.02 5.50
CA ASN A 439 13.70 0.90 5.34
C ASN A 439 12.23 1.31 5.50
N SER A 440 11.92 2.60 5.73
CA SER A 440 10.53 3.04 5.73
C SER A 440 9.92 2.87 4.34
N GLU A 441 8.63 2.57 4.28
CA GLU A 441 7.92 2.40 3.02
C GLU A 441 8.01 3.64 2.13
N GLY A 442 7.85 4.82 2.74
CA GLY A 442 7.90 6.08 2.01
C GLY A 442 9.25 6.34 1.36
N ASN A 443 10.35 6.14 2.10
CA ASN A 443 11.69 6.39 1.60
C ASN A 443 12.08 5.42 0.48
N GLN A 444 11.80 4.12 0.64
CA GLN A 444 12.06 3.13 -0.40
C GLN A 444 11.20 3.37 -1.65
N SER A 445 9.93 3.66 -1.47
CA SER A 445 9.02 3.96 -2.59
C SER A 445 9.42 5.24 -3.31
N LEU A 446 9.81 6.29 -2.57
CA LEU A 446 10.31 7.53 -3.17
C LEU A 446 11.53 7.30 -4.07
N MET A 447 12.49 6.50 -3.61
CA MET A 447 13.68 6.14 -4.38
C MET A 447 13.30 5.37 -5.66
N VAL A 448 12.52 4.30 -5.52
CA VAL A 448 12.09 3.47 -6.66
C VAL A 448 11.27 4.28 -7.66
N ASN A 449 10.32 5.10 -7.18
CA ASN A 449 9.51 5.96 -8.04
C ASN A 449 10.35 7.01 -8.76
N SER A 450 11.37 7.58 -8.09
CA SER A 450 12.30 8.54 -8.72
C SER A 450 13.06 7.91 -9.87
N VAL A 451 13.61 6.71 -9.69
CA VAL A 451 14.32 5.96 -10.73
C VAL A 451 13.35 5.58 -11.86
N SER A 452 12.15 5.11 -11.54
CA SER A 452 11.12 4.75 -12.52
C SER A 452 10.67 5.94 -13.34
N TRP A 453 10.49 7.09 -12.71
CA TRP A 453 10.08 8.32 -13.39
C TRP A 453 11.18 8.85 -14.33
N VAL A 454 12.44 8.90 -13.91
CA VAL A 454 13.52 9.36 -14.81
C VAL A 454 13.68 8.43 -16.01
N GLU A 455 13.42 7.13 -15.85
CA GLU A 455 13.44 6.13 -16.91
C GLU A 455 12.19 6.17 -17.82
N ASN A 456 11.15 6.89 -17.44
CA ASN A 456 9.85 6.88 -18.10
C ASN A 456 9.14 5.50 -18.06
N LYS A 457 9.50 4.68 -17.08
CA LYS A 457 8.84 3.38 -16.81
C LYS A 457 7.79 3.58 -15.70
N LEU A 458 6.68 4.25 -16.04
CA LEU A 458 5.56 4.42 -15.10
C LEU A 458 5.03 3.09 -14.58
N ASP A 459 5.17 2.01 -15.36
CA ASP A 459 4.82 0.64 -14.97
C ASP A 459 5.65 0.08 -13.80
N SER A 460 6.82 0.69 -13.51
CA SER A 460 7.69 0.30 -12.40
C SER A 460 7.45 1.15 -11.14
N LEU A 461 6.51 2.11 -11.19
CA LEU A 461 6.12 2.87 -9.99
C LEU A 461 5.68 1.91 -8.89
N SER A 462 6.00 2.24 -7.65
CA SER A 462 5.65 1.38 -6.54
C SER A 462 4.12 1.28 -6.41
N ILE A 463 3.60 0.06 -6.51
CA ILE A 463 2.21 -0.20 -6.15
C ILE A 463 2.12 -0.02 -4.64
N THR A 464 1.22 0.87 -4.21
CA THR A 464 1.05 1.17 -2.79
C THR A 464 0.72 -0.08 -2.00
N ALA A 465 1.49 -0.33 -0.95
CA ALA A 465 1.24 -1.42 -0.02
C ALA A 465 -0.08 -1.20 0.74
N LYS A 466 -0.82 -2.27 0.99
CA LYS A 466 -2.12 -2.22 1.63
C LYS A 466 -1.99 -2.57 3.12
N ALA A 467 -2.32 -1.62 3.99
CA ALA A 467 -2.26 -1.83 5.43
C ALA A 467 -3.17 -3.00 5.86
N ILE A 468 -2.66 -3.88 6.71
CA ILE A 468 -3.50 -4.83 7.44
C ILE A 468 -4.06 -4.09 8.64
N ALA A 469 -5.22 -3.47 8.49
CA ALA A 469 -5.89 -2.91 9.64
C ALA A 469 -6.33 -4.06 10.56
N ASP A 470 -5.89 -4.03 11.80
CA ASP A 470 -6.43 -4.92 12.82
C ASP A 470 -7.87 -4.50 13.14
N TYR A 471 -8.82 -5.08 12.41
CA TYR A 471 -10.25 -4.94 12.68
C TYR A 471 -10.70 -5.68 13.93
N SER A 472 -9.81 -5.89 14.90
CA SER A 472 -10.28 -6.25 16.21
C SER A 472 -11.24 -5.15 16.65
N PHE A 473 -12.52 -5.49 16.80
CA PHE A 473 -13.48 -4.61 17.45
C PHE A 473 -12.95 -4.33 18.84
N VAL A 474 -12.12 -3.30 18.99
CA VAL A 474 -11.76 -2.77 20.30
C VAL A 474 -13.04 -2.16 20.85
N ILE A 475 -13.85 -3.02 21.46
CA ILE A 475 -15.00 -2.56 22.22
C ILE A 475 -14.43 -1.96 23.50
N SER A 476 -14.09 -0.70 23.42
CA SER A 476 -13.50 0.08 24.50
C SER A 476 -14.44 0.27 25.69
N ASP A 477 -15.74 -0.08 25.56
CA ASP A 477 -16.74 0.06 26.60
C ASP A 477 -17.64 -1.17 26.72
N LEU A 478 -17.57 -1.83 27.87
CA LEU A 478 -18.39 -2.97 28.23
C LEU A 478 -19.89 -2.65 28.25
N ALA A 479 -20.26 -1.37 28.40
CA ALA A 479 -21.65 -0.91 28.39
C ALA A 479 -22.22 -0.95 26.96
N SER A 480 -21.43 -0.58 25.96
CA SER A 480 -21.81 -0.63 24.54
C SER A 480 -22.04 -2.08 24.07
N VAL A 481 -21.18 -3.02 24.49
CA VAL A 481 -21.40 -4.47 24.25
C VAL A 481 -22.71 -4.93 24.82
N ARG A 482 -22.98 -4.61 26.09
CA ARG A 482 -24.22 -5.01 26.78
C ARG A 482 -25.45 -4.42 26.07
N ALA A 483 -25.35 -3.16 25.62
CA ALA A 483 -26.44 -2.50 24.88
C ALA A 483 -26.74 -3.24 23.55
N VAL A 484 -25.73 -3.57 22.76
CA VAL A 484 -25.91 -4.31 21.50
C VAL A 484 -26.48 -5.72 21.76
N VAL A 485 -25.95 -6.43 22.74
CA VAL A 485 -26.45 -7.76 23.13
C VAL A 485 -27.89 -7.70 23.56
N ILE A 486 -28.28 -6.70 24.39
CA ILE A 486 -29.67 -6.51 24.81
C ILE A 486 -30.57 -6.19 23.62
N ILE A 487 -30.16 -5.33 22.70
CA ILE A 487 -30.93 -5.00 21.50
C ILE A 487 -31.16 -6.24 20.63
N VAL A 488 -30.13 -7.02 20.37
CA VAL A 488 -30.20 -8.18 19.46
C VAL A 488 -30.96 -9.36 20.12
N ILE A 489 -30.65 -9.68 21.39
CA ILE A 489 -31.21 -10.88 22.06
C ILE A 489 -32.58 -10.62 22.71
N VAL A 490 -32.87 -9.38 23.13
CA VAL A 490 -34.09 -9.08 23.86
C VAL A 490 -35.04 -8.19 23.06
N VAL A 491 -34.58 -7.01 22.63
CA VAL A 491 -35.46 -6.02 22.01
C VAL A 491 -36.00 -6.50 20.66
N LEU A 492 -35.15 -7.03 19.80
CA LEU A 492 -35.55 -7.49 18.46
C LEU A 492 -36.51 -8.68 18.49
N PRO A 493 -36.32 -9.73 19.30
CA PRO A 493 -37.32 -10.79 19.49
C PRO A 493 -38.62 -10.30 20.12
N VAL A 494 -38.57 -9.36 21.08
CA VAL A 494 -39.81 -8.79 21.70
C VAL A 494 -40.62 -8.00 20.68
N ILE A 495 -39.98 -7.22 19.81
CA ILE A 495 -40.66 -6.50 18.73
C ILE A 495 -41.33 -7.49 17.76
N ILE A 496 -40.60 -8.56 17.35
CA ILE A 496 -41.15 -9.59 16.46
C ILE A 496 -42.34 -10.31 17.10
N LEU A 497 -42.22 -10.71 18.36
CA LEU A 497 -43.32 -11.36 19.10
C LEU A 497 -44.48 -10.41 19.34
N GLY A 498 -44.22 -9.14 19.65
CA GLY A 498 -45.23 -8.10 19.85
C GLY A 498 -46.05 -7.83 18.58
N THR A 499 -45.36 -7.65 17.46
CA THR A 499 -46.00 -7.47 16.14
C THR A 499 -46.79 -8.70 15.73
N GLY A 500 -46.24 -9.89 15.93
CA GLY A 500 -46.94 -11.15 15.71
C GLY A 500 -48.22 -11.27 16.58
N PHE A 501 -48.17 -10.87 17.86
CA PHE A 501 -49.28 -10.88 18.76
C PHE A 501 -50.38 -9.86 18.38
N ILE A 502 -49.99 -8.66 17.96
CA ILE A 502 -50.93 -7.63 17.46
C ILE A 502 -51.65 -8.12 16.21
N ILE A 503 -50.92 -8.71 15.27
CA ILE A 503 -51.49 -9.28 14.05
C ILE A 503 -52.43 -10.44 14.39
N TYR A 504 -52.04 -11.32 15.32
CA TYR A 504 -52.88 -12.41 15.80
C TYR A 504 -54.18 -11.88 16.45
N ARG A 505 -54.10 -10.86 17.31
CA ARG A 505 -55.25 -10.25 17.96
C ARG A 505 -56.20 -9.56 16.95
N ARG A 506 -55.69 -8.83 15.98
CA ARG A 506 -56.46 -8.24 14.89
C ARG A 506 -57.18 -9.29 14.05
N ARG A 507 -56.55 -10.40 13.73
CA ARG A 507 -57.15 -11.50 12.98
C ARG A 507 -58.19 -12.30 13.79
N LYS A 508 -58.08 -12.30 15.13
CA LYS A 508 -59.08 -12.99 16.00
C LYS A 508 -60.37 -12.18 16.19
N ASN A 509 -60.31 -10.87 16.00
CA ASN A 509 -61.45 -9.96 16.17
C ASN A 509 -62.14 -9.58 14.84
N LEU A 510 -61.63 -10.08 13.71
CA LEU A 510 -62.24 -10.14 12.39
C LEU A 510 -62.89 -11.51 12.19
#